data_2385cc556883af715abe88c4a6e8b51c
#
_entry.id   2385cc556883af715abe88c4a6e8b51c
#
_cell.length_a   1.000
_cell.length_b   1.000
_cell.length_c   1.000
_cell.angle_alpha   90.00
_cell.angle_beta   90.00
_cell.angle_gamma   90.00
#
_symmetry.space_group_name_H-M   'P 1'
#
loop_
_entity.id
_entity.type
_entity.pdbx_description
1 polymer ?
#
loop_
_entity_poly.entity_id
_entity_poly.type
_entity_poly.pdbx_seq_one_letter_code
_entity_poly.pdbx_strand_id
1 'polypeptide(L)'
;MTDDLQPDAEPDDDAPVGARQLAIHAGLFAAACVTTSLFGGLWFSASLMTILVCHELGHYVVARRHHAPVSLPYFIPLPPQISLGTLGAVIKMRRPIADRNQLLDVGAAGPLAGLAVAIPLLFLGLSWSELAPIHPDGAQEGNSLLYGLAKLIVFGRWLPGGGVDVDLHPMAFAAWVGLLVTMINLIPIGQLDGGHVARAWLGDRHEVWSARLHLALPVIGGIVVGALTLIAHASGLGWGDAFVYSLQPALPWLLWAVLLLVMRRMGDGSYHPPVGDVPITAGRKRLAILVFVLWVLIFTPVPMRPTL
;
A
#
# COMPACT_ATOMS: atom_id res chain seq x y z
N MET A 1 55.66 13.28 3.30
CA MET A 1 55.10 11.94 3.25
C MET A 1 53.59 12.17 3.31
N THR A 2 53.01 12.51 2.15
CA THR A 2 51.60 12.80 1.98
C THR A 2 50.93 11.46 1.64
N ASP A 3 50.19 10.94 2.62
CA ASP A 3 49.37 9.75 2.45
C ASP A 3 48.23 10.09 1.42
N ASP A 4 48.40 9.59 0.20
CA ASP A 4 47.37 9.58 -0.83
C ASP A 4 46.28 8.62 -0.38
N LEU A 5 45.32 9.13 0.40
CA LEU A 5 44.05 8.46 0.59
C LEU A 5 43.33 8.45 -0.78
N GLN A 6 43.52 7.34 -1.51
CA GLN A 6 42.68 7.05 -2.66
C GLN A 6 41.19 7.11 -2.16
N PRO A 7 40.32 7.91 -2.79
CA PRO A 7 38.92 7.85 -2.48
C PRO A 7 38.44 6.41 -2.74
N ASP A 8 37.83 5.81 -1.74
CA ASP A 8 37.22 4.49 -1.84
C ASP A 8 36.50 4.39 -3.18
N ALA A 9 36.88 3.41 -4.00
CA ALA A 9 36.29 3.20 -5.31
C ALA A 9 34.76 3.06 -5.10
N GLU A 10 34.01 3.98 -5.69
CA GLU A 10 32.54 3.90 -5.66
C GLU A 10 32.11 2.50 -6.14
N PRO A 11 31.26 1.79 -5.40
CA PRO A 11 30.84 0.45 -5.81
C PRO A 11 30.21 0.54 -7.20
N ASP A 12 30.67 -0.31 -8.11
CA ASP A 12 30.16 -0.43 -9.48
C ASP A 12 28.65 -0.67 -9.44
N ASP A 13 27.87 0.35 -9.79
CA ASP A 13 26.40 0.34 -9.73
C ASP A 13 25.78 -0.69 -10.70
N ASP A 14 26.57 -1.18 -11.69
CA ASP A 14 26.17 -2.20 -12.65
C ASP A 14 26.73 -3.59 -12.32
N ALA A 15 27.39 -3.76 -11.18
CA ALA A 15 27.90 -5.08 -10.78
C ALA A 15 26.73 -6.10 -10.70
N PRO A 16 26.90 -7.29 -11.29
CA PRO A 16 25.87 -8.33 -11.26
C PRO A 16 25.55 -8.73 -9.81
N VAL A 17 24.26 -8.97 -9.55
CA VAL A 17 23.81 -9.43 -8.23
C VAL A 17 24.51 -10.72 -7.88
N GLY A 18 25.31 -10.73 -6.81
CA GLY A 18 26.07 -11.90 -6.39
C GLY A 18 25.14 -13.07 -6.00
N ALA A 19 25.61 -14.31 -6.19
CA ALA A 19 24.83 -15.52 -5.90
C ALA A 19 24.27 -15.55 -4.46
N ARG A 20 25.03 -15.07 -3.47
CA ARG A 20 24.56 -14.96 -2.08
C ARG A 20 23.38 -13.99 -1.95
N GLN A 21 23.44 -12.85 -2.62
CA GLN A 21 22.37 -11.85 -2.57
C GLN A 21 21.11 -12.38 -3.27
N LEU A 22 21.27 -13.05 -4.41
CA LEU A 22 20.15 -13.70 -5.11
C LEU A 22 19.50 -14.77 -4.24
N ALA A 23 20.28 -15.57 -3.52
CA ALA A 23 19.77 -16.58 -2.60
C ALA A 23 18.96 -15.95 -1.45
N ILE A 24 19.37 -14.77 -0.93
CA ILE A 24 18.61 -14.04 0.10
C ILE A 24 17.24 -13.58 -0.45
N HIS A 25 17.22 -12.96 -1.65
CA HIS A 25 15.94 -12.52 -2.26
C HIS A 25 15.01 -13.69 -2.52
N ALA A 26 15.54 -14.80 -3.08
CA ALA A 26 14.74 -16.01 -3.32
C ALA A 26 14.24 -16.64 -2.02
N GLY A 27 15.06 -16.70 -0.99
CA GLY A 27 14.69 -17.23 0.34
C GLY A 27 13.59 -16.42 1.00
N LEU A 28 13.69 -15.08 0.98
CA LEU A 28 12.68 -14.17 1.54
C LEU A 28 11.36 -14.28 0.75
N PHE A 29 11.43 -14.35 -0.58
CA PHE A 29 10.25 -14.57 -1.43
C PHE A 29 9.58 -15.90 -1.11
N ALA A 30 10.33 -17.00 -1.04
CA ALA A 30 9.80 -18.31 -0.69
C ALA A 30 9.18 -18.32 0.71
N ALA A 31 9.83 -17.69 1.70
CA ALA A 31 9.30 -17.55 3.04
C ALA A 31 7.97 -16.74 3.05
N ALA A 32 7.88 -15.65 2.28
CA ALA A 32 6.63 -14.88 2.14
C ALA A 32 5.52 -15.70 1.46
N CYS A 33 5.84 -16.51 0.46
CA CYS A 33 4.89 -17.43 -0.15
C CYS A 33 4.36 -18.47 0.87
N VAL A 34 5.24 -19.02 1.71
CA VAL A 34 4.84 -19.97 2.75
C VAL A 34 3.95 -19.31 3.80
N THR A 35 4.36 -18.16 4.34
CA THR A 35 3.62 -17.47 5.41
C THR A 35 2.25 -16.96 4.93
N THR A 36 2.15 -16.44 3.70
CA THR A 36 0.87 -16.04 3.09
C THR A 36 -0.02 -17.25 2.77
N SER A 37 0.56 -18.39 2.37
CA SER A 37 -0.20 -19.63 2.16
C SER A 37 -0.75 -20.19 3.47
N LEU A 38 0.00 -20.09 4.57
CA LEU A 38 -0.46 -20.50 5.89
C LEU A 38 -1.58 -19.58 6.42
N PHE A 39 -1.62 -18.33 6.00
CA PHE A 39 -2.68 -17.38 6.35
C PHE A 39 -3.99 -17.65 5.59
N GLY A 40 -3.95 -17.68 4.26
CA GLY A 40 -5.17 -17.65 3.42
C GLY A 40 -5.23 -18.73 2.34
N GLY A 41 -4.34 -19.73 2.39
CA GLY A 41 -4.28 -20.80 1.42
C GLY A 41 -3.55 -20.43 0.11
N LEU A 42 -3.46 -21.39 -0.80
CA LEU A 42 -2.68 -21.23 -2.04
C LEU A 42 -3.24 -20.16 -2.98
N TRP A 43 -4.57 -20.06 -3.12
CA TRP A 43 -5.20 -19.05 -3.97
C TRP A 43 -4.94 -17.63 -3.46
N PHE A 44 -5.02 -17.43 -2.15
CA PHE A 44 -4.68 -16.15 -1.52
C PHE A 44 -3.21 -15.80 -1.76
N SER A 45 -2.30 -16.72 -1.42
CA SER A 45 -0.86 -16.51 -1.57
C SER A 45 -0.46 -16.22 -3.02
N ALA A 46 -0.89 -17.07 -3.98
CA ALA A 46 -0.57 -16.87 -5.38
C ALA A 46 -1.06 -15.52 -5.91
N SER A 47 -2.29 -15.13 -5.56
CA SER A 47 -2.87 -13.85 -5.99
C SER A 47 -2.15 -12.66 -5.35
N LEU A 48 -1.97 -12.66 -4.03
CA LEU A 48 -1.31 -11.56 -3.31
C LEU A 48 0.15 -11.41 -3.76
N MET A 49 0.90 -12.52 -3.81
CA MET A 49 2.31 -12.48 -4.21
C MET A 49 2.47 -12.03 -5.67
N THR A 50 1.56 -12.40 -6.58
CA THR A 50 1.58 -11.89 -7.95
C THR A 50 1.37 -10.38 -8.00
N ILE A 51 0.41 -9.85 -7.24
CA ILE A 51 0.16 -8.40 -7.15
C ILE A 51 1.41 -7.68 -6.62
N LEU A 52 1.99 -8.16 -5.51
CA LEU A 52 3.17 -7.55 -4.91
C LEU A 52 4.40 -7.64 -5.82
N VAL A 53 4.63 -8.77 -6.47
CA VAL A 53 5.72 -8.92 -7.45
C VAL A 53 5.56 -7.93 -8.60
N CYS A 54 4.36 -7.81 -9.18
CA CYS A 54 4.12 -6.86 -10.26
C CYS A 54 4.31 -5.40 -9.81
N HIS A 55 3.88 -5.07 -8.58
CA HIS A 55 4.09 -3.76 -7.98
C HIS A 55 5.59 -3.44 -7.91
N GLU A 56 6.38 -4.26 -7.26
CA GLU A 56 7.82 -4.04 -7.08
C GLU A 56 8.59 -4.08 -8.41
N LEU A 57 8.20 -4.97 -9.33
CA LEU A 57 8.79 -5.00 -10.67
C LEU A 57 8.46 -3.75 -11.48
N GLY A 58 7.29 -3.14 -11.27
CA GLY A 58 6.95 -1.84 -11.84
C GLY A 58 7.99 -0.78 -11.49
N HIS A 59 8.27 -0.62 -10.21
CA HIS A 59 9.32 0.28 -9.71
C HIS A 59 10.69 -0.09 -10.27
N TYR A 60 11.07 -1.36 -10.16
CA TYR A 60 12.37 -1.86 -10.59
C TYR A 60 12.65 -1.58 -12.08
N VAL A 61 11.71 -1.95 -12.95
CA VAL A 61 11.87 -1.79 -14.39
C VAL A 61 11.98 -0.33 -14.78
N VAL A 62 11.13 0.54 -14.21
CA VAL A 62 11.15 1.97 -14.53
C VAL A 62 12.41 2.65 -13.97
N ALA A 63 12.82 2.32 -12.73
CA ALA A 63 14.06 2.81 -12.17
C ALA A 63 15.29 2.41 -13.03
N ARG A 64 15.36 1.15 -13.46
CA ARG A 64 16.44 0.66 -14.35
C ARG A 64 16.43 1.35 -15.71
N ARG A 65 15.25 1.66 -16.28
CA ARG A 65 15.15 2.46 -17.53
C ARG A 65 15.68 3.88 -17.38
N HIS A 66 15.59 4.43 -16.18
CA HIS A 66 16.16 5.73 -15.83
C HIS A 66 17.60 5.64 -15.32
N HIS A 67 18.26 4.48 -15.46
CA HIS A 67 19.63 4.23 -14.95
C HIS A 67 19.77 4.52 -13.45
N ALA A 68 18.69 4.45 -12.68
CA ALA A 68 18.72 4.56 -11.23
C ALA A 68 19.14 3.22 -10.61
N PRO A 69 20.19 3.20 -9.77
CA PRO A 69 20.70 1.97 -9.17
C PRO A 69 19.74 1.49 -8.06
N VAL A 70 19.03 0.39 -8.31
CA VAL A 70 18.05 -0.21 -7.40
C VAL A 70 18.34 -1.69 -7.16
N SER A 71 18.01 -2.18 -5.96
CA SER A 71 18.08 -3.60 -5.63
C SER A 71 16.92 -4.38 -6.24
N LEU A 72 17.03 -5.71 -6.28
CA LEU A 72 15.86 -6.57 -6.39
C LEU A 72 14.94 -6.38 -5.17
N PRO A 73 13.63 -6.72 -5.28
CA PRO A 73 12.69 -6.62 -4.17
C PRO A 73 13.08 -7.53 -2.99
N TYR A 74 13.02 -6.98 -1.77
CA TYR A 74 13.10 -7.74 -0.52
C TYR A 74 11.69 -7.97 0.00
N PHE A 75 11.19 -9.17 -0.09
CA PHE A 75 9.91 -9.55 0.52
C PHE A 75 10.09 -9.71 2.03
N ILE A 76 9.11 -9.24 2.80
CA ILE A 76 9.15 -9.24 4.26
C ILE A 76 8.12 -10.24 4.77
N PRO A 77 8.50 -11.52 5.00
CA PRO A 77 7.60 -12.51 5.58
C PRO A 77 7.28 -12.14 7.02
N LEU A 78 6.02 -12.30 7.41
CA LEU A 78 5.56 -12.11 8.80
C LEU A 78 4.78 -13.34 9.27
N PRO A 79 4.74 -13.58 10.60
CA PRO A 79 3.93 -14.65 11.15
C PRO A 79 2.43 -14.47 10.80
N PRO A 80 1.75 -15.51 10.28
CA PRO A 80 0.33 -15.43 9.87
C PRO A 80 -0.63 -15.18 11.04
N GLN A 81 -0.18 -15.37 12.29
CA GLN A 81 -0.97 -15.13 13.52
C GLN A 81 -1.20 -13.65 13.82
N ILE A 82 -0.32 -12.77 13.33
CA ILE A 82 -0.34 -11.33 13.61
C ILE A 82 -0.42 -10.47 12.35
N SER A 83 -0.44 -11.09 11.18
CA SER A 83 -0.43 -10.39 9.89
C SER A 83 -1.07 -11.24 8.78
N LEU A 84 -1.15 -10.69 7.59
CA LEU A 84 -1.57 -11.41 6.36
C LEU A 84 -0.47 -12.35 5.79
N GLY A 85 0.57 -12.66 6.59
CA GLY A 85 1.71 -13.47 6.18
C GLY A 85 2.86 -12.67 5.55
N THR A 86 2.66 -11.41 5.25
CA THR A 86 3.71 -10.51 4.73
C THR A 86 3.44 -9.05 5.11
N LEU A 87 4.51 -8.24 5.18
CA LEU A 87 4.42 -6.78 5.24
C LEU A 87 4.51 -6.15 3.82
N GLY A 88 4.55 -6.96 2.78
CA GLY A 88 4.83 -6.52 1.42
C GLY A 88 6.27 -6.75 1.01
N ALA A 89 6.78 -5.91 0.11
CA ALA A 89 8.17 -5.93 -0.30
C ALA A 89 8.71 -4.50 -0.40
N VAL A 90 10.01 -4.37 -0.46
CA VAL A 90 10.68 -3.08 -0.60
C VAL A 90 11.86 -3.21 -1.57
N ILE A 91 12.04 -2.21 -2.43
CA ILE A 91 13.27 -2.02 -3.19
C ILE A 91 14.16 -0.99 -2.49
N LYS A 92 15.46 -1.23 -2.48
CA LYS A 92 16.44 -0.29 -1.93
C LYS A 92 17.04 0.53 -3.06
N MET A 93 16.83 1.83 -3.07
CA MET A 93 17.55 2.76 -3.91
C MET A 93 18.95 2.99 -3.32
N ARG A 94 20.00 2.83 -4.12
CA ARG A 94 21.38 3.07 -3.68
C ARG A 94 21.72 4.56 -3.62
N ARG A 95 21.06 5.37 -4.48
CA ARG A 95 21.17 6.84 -4.50
C ARG A 95 19.77 7.45 -4.62
N PRO A 96 19.52 8.62 -3.99
CA PRO A 96 18.25 9.34 -4.17
C PRO A 96 18.06 9.75 -5.64
N ILE A 97 16.81 9.68 -6.13
CA ILE A 97 16.46 10.19 -7.44
C ILE A 97 16.35 11.71 -7.35
N ALA A 98 17.26 12.43 -8.00
CA ALA A 98 17.29 13.89 -7.98
C ALA A 98 16.40 14.54 -9.05
N ASP A 99 16.06 13.83 -10.12
CA ASP A 99 15.18 14.34 -11.19
C ASP A 99 13.71 14.10 -10.85
N ARG A 100 12.88 15.17 -10.88
CA ARG A 100 11.44 15.11 -10.55
C ARG A 100 10.66 14.24 -11.53
N ASN A 101 11.04 14.23 -12.81
CA ASN A 101 10.36 13.42 -13.82
C ASN A 101 10.63 11.92 -13.59
N GLN A 102 11.87 11.57 -13.28
CA GLN A 102 12.23 10.19 -12.92
C GLN A 102 11.55 9.75 -11.64
N LEU A 103 11.54 10.61 -10.61
CA LEU A 103 10.89 10.33 -9.33
C LEU A 103 9.40 10.03 -9.51
N LEU A 104 8.69 10.80 -10.35
CA LEU A 104 7.28 10.58 -10.66
C LEU A 104 7.07 9.26 -11.39
N ASP A 105 7.88 9.00 -12.43
CA ASP A 105 7.76 7.78 -13.23
C ASP A 105 7.95 6.54 -12.36
N VAL A 106 8.99 6.54 -11.50
CA VAL A 106 9.26 5.43 -10.59
C VAL A 106 8.16 5.30 -9.54
N GLY A 107 7.75 6.40 -8.87
CA GLY A 107 6.72 6.38 -7.84
C GLY A 107 5.35 5.93 -8.36
N ALA A 108 5.00 6.23 -9.62
CA ALA A 108 3.75 5.80 -10.22
C ALA A 108 3.76 4.34 -10.72
N ALA A 109 4.94 3.82 -11.10
CA ALA A 109 5.05 2.56 -11.83
C ALA A 109 4.61 1.34 -11.03
N GLY A 110 5.00 1.24 -9.76
CA GLY A 110 4.61 0.14 -8.88
C GLY A 110 3.11 0.05 -8.68
N PRO A 111 2.47 1.10 -8.14
CA PRO A 111 1.04 1.15 -7.95
C PRO A 111 0.24 0.82 -9.21
N LEU A 112 0.62 1.36 -10.36
CA LEU A 112 -0.06 1.09 -11.62
C LEU A 112 0.10 -0.35 -12.08
N ALA A 113 1.30 -0.94 -11.95
CA ALA A 113 1.54 -2.34 -12.28
C ALA A 113 0.80 -3.28 -11.32
N GLY A 114 0.79 -2.98 -10.01
CA GLY A 114 0.03 -3.72 -9.02
C GLY A 114 -1.48 -3.69 -9.28
N LEU A 115 -2.05 -2.51 -9.57
CA LEU A 115 -3.48 -2.34 -9.88
C LEU A 115 -3.88 -3.04 -11.18
N ALA A 116 -3.00 -3.03 -12.20
CA ALA A 116 -3.25 -3.73 -13.47
C ALA A 116 -3.45 -5.25 -13.29
N VAL A 117 -2.93 -5.81 -12.21
CA VAL A 117 -3.12 -7.23 -11.83
C VAL A 117 -4.21 -7.38 -10.79
N ALA A 118 -4.27 -6.51 -9.77
CA ALA A 118 -5.23 -6.61 -8.68
C ALA A 118 -6.67 -6.48 -9.17
N ILE A 119 -6.95 -5.56 -10.11
CA ILE A 119 -8.31 -5.33 -10.62
C ILE A 119 -8.86 -6.57 -11.37
N PRO A 120 -8.17 -7.18 -12.34
CA PRO A 120 -8.64 -8.43 -12.97
C PRO A 120 -8.81 -9.57 -11.98
N LEU A 121 -7.87 -9.76 -11.03
CA LEU A 121 -7.97 -10.79 -9.99
C LEU A 121 -9.16 -10.55 -9.06
N LEU A 122 -9.50 -9.27 -8.78
CA LEU A 122 -10.68 -8.92 -8.00
C LEU A 122 -11.96 -9.38 -8.69
N PHE A 123 -12.14 -9.04 -9.97
CA PHE A 123 -13.34 -9.44 -10.73
C PHE A 123 -13.43 -10.97 -10.87
N LEU A 124 -12.32 -11.63 -11.18
CA LEU A 124 -12.27 -13.08 -11.27
C LEU A 124 -12.58 -13.73 -9.91
N GLY A 125 -11.97 -13.25 -8.84
CA GLY A 125 -12.22 -13.77 -7.50
C GLY A 125 -13.66 -13.53 -7.04
N LEU A 126 -14.25 -12.35 -7.31
CA LEU A 126 -15.65 -12.05 -7.02
C LEU A 126 -16.60 -12.97 -7.81
N SER A 127 -16.29 -13.32 -9.07
CA SER A 127 -17.10 -14.27 -9.85
C SER A 127 -17.09 -15.70 -9.30
N TRP A 128 -16.11 -16.02 -8.44
CA TRP A 128 -16.02 -17.30 -7.72
C TRP A 128 -16.48 -17.21 -6.27
N SER A 129 -16.92 -16.04 -5.84
CA SER A 129 -17.43 -15.76 -4.50
C SER A 129 -18.95 -15.94 -4.45
N GLU A 130 -19.49 -16.19 -3.26
CA GLU A 130 -20.91 -16.42 -3.06
C GLU A 130 -21.52 -15.36 -2.14
N LEU A 131 -22.85 -15.19 -2.20
CA LEU A 131 -23.57 -14.33 -1.29
C LEU A 131 -23.93 -15.12 -0.02
N ALA A 132 -23.59 -14.60 1.15
CA ALA A 132 -23.87 -15.22 2.43
C ALA A 132 -24.49 -14.22 3.42
N PRO A 133 -25.27 -14.68 4.40
CA PRO A 133 -25.67 -13.86 5.54
C PRO A 133 -24.43 -13.34 6.28
N ILE A 134 -24.51 -12.12 6.78
CA ILE A 134 -23.44 -11.57 7.63
C ILE A 134 -23.44 -12.35 8.94
N HIS A 135 -22.33 -13.03 9.23
CA HIS A 135 -22.18 -13.76 10.47
C HIS A 135 -21.92 -12.80 11.64
N PRO A 136 -22.65 -12.89 12.75
CA PRO A 136 -22.24 -12.28 14.01
C PRO A 136 -20.83 -12.79 14.37
N ASP A 137 -20.03 -12.05 15.05
CA ASP A 137 -18.65 -12.40 15.43
C ASP A 137 -17.65 -12.56 14.27
N GLY A 138 -18.02 -12.13 13.07
CA GLY A 138 -17.14 -12.09 11.88
C GLY A 138 -16.36 -10.80 11.78
N ALA A 139 -15.61 -10.67 10.68
CA ALA A 139 -14.99 -9.43 10.24
C ALA A 139 -15.45 -9.08 8.83
N GLN A 140 -15.74 -7.82 8.59
CA GLN A 140 -16.09 -7.30 7.27
C GLN A 140 -14.96 -6.43 6.74
N GLU A 141 -14.59 -6.68 5.49
CA GLU A 141 -13.71 -5.81 4.75
C GLU A 141 -14.43 -4.51 4.34
N GLY A 142 -13.70 -3.40 4.38
CA GLY A 142 -14.22 -2.10 4.00
C GLY A 142 -14.36 -1.93 2.50
N ASN A 143 -15.37 -1.17 2.10
CA ASN A 143 -15.57 -0.80 0.70
C ASN A 143 -14.78 0.47 0.35
N SER A 144 -14.04 0.40 -0.75
CA SER A 144 -13.69 1.58 -1.56
C SER A 144 -14.72 1.77 -2.66
N LEU A 145 -14.67 2.91 -3.36
CA LEU A 145 -15.55 3.12 -4.52
C LEU A 145 -15.37 2.04 -5.59
N LEU A 146 -14.11 1.70 -5.91
CA LEU A 146 -13.80 0.68 -6.91
C LEU A 146 -14.29 -0.70 -6.46
N TYR A 147 -14.06 -1.07 -5.21
CA TYR A 147 -14.47 -2.38 -4.69
C TYR A 147 -16.00 -2.50 -4.59
N GLY A 148 -16.68 -1.46 -4.11
CA GLY A 148 -18.15 -1.43 -4.08
C GLY A 148 -18.76 -1.51 -5.48
N LEU A 149 -18.18 -0.83 -6.47
CA LEU A 149 -18.61 -0.93 -7.88
C LEU A 149 -18.35 -2.32 -8.46
N ALA A 150 -17.21 -2.96 -8.11
CA ALA A 150 -16.95 -4.33 -8.55
C ALA A 150 -17.97 -5.32 -7.99
N LYS A 151 -18.33 -5.22 -6.70
CA LYS A 151 -19.43 -6.00 -6.10
C LYS A 151 -20.76 -5.73 -6.83
N LEU A 152 -21.08 -4.47 -7.10
CA LEU A 152 -22.30 -4.10 -7.82
C LEU A 152 -22.37 -4.71 -9.24
N ILE A 153 -21.24 -4.68 -9.97
CA ILE A 153 -21.17 -5.24 -11.33
C ILE A 153 -21.33 -6.75 -11.32
N VAL A 154 -20.69 -7.45 -10.36
CA VAL A 154 -20.73 -8.93 -10.31
C VAL A 154 -22.04 -9.46 -9.76
N PHE A 155 -22.58 -8.85 -8.68
CA PHE A 155 -23.75 -9.36 -7.95
C PHE A 155 -25.04 -8.60 -8.24
N GLY A 156 -24.99 -7.52 -9.04
CA GLY A 156 -26.17 -6.75 -9.43
C GLY A 156 -26.78 -5.89 -8.32
N ARG A 157 -26.14 -5.80 -7.15
CA ARG A 157 -26.62 -5.03 -6.00
C ARG A 157 -25.48 -4.46 -5.16
N TRP A 158 -25.77 -3.39 -4.42
CA TRP A 158 -24.79 -2.81 -3.50
C TRP A 158 -24.65 -3.70 -2.24
N LEU A 159 -23.41 -4.04 -1.89
CA LEU A 159 -23.06 -4.91 -0.77
C LEU A 159 -22.02 -4.24 0.15
N PRO A 160 -22.11 -4.45 1.49
CA PRO A 160 -23.14 -5.21 2.21
C PRO A 160 -24.51 -4.53 2.16
N GLY A 161 -25.58 -5.32 2.21
CA GLY A 161 -26.95 -4.80 2.20
C GLY A 161 -27.99 -5.87 2.49
N GLY A 162 -29.02 -5.49 3.29
CA GLY A 162 -30.10 -6.42 3.64
C GLY A 162 -29.65 -7.63 4.47
N GLY A 163 -28.65 -7.47 5.33
CA GLY A 163 -28.10 -8.56 6.16
C GLY A 163 -27.24 -9.57 5.39
N VAL A 164 -26.84 -9.26 4.15
CA VAL A 164 -26.05 -10.13 3.28
C VAL A 164 -24.79 -9.39 2.82
N ASP A 165 -23.69 -10.11 2.72
CA ASP A 165 -22.47 -9.66 2.07
C ASP A 165 -21.87 -10.81 1.23
N VAL A 166 -20.70 -10.58 0.65
CA VAL A 166 -19.98 -11.58 -0.15
C VAL A 166 -19.13 -12.43 0.77
N ASP A 167 -19.29 -13.75 0.69
CA ASP A 167 -18.32 -14.71 1.20
C ASP A 167 -17.19 -14.82 0.16
N LEU A 168 -16.08 -14.17 0.47
CA LEU A 168 -15.02 -13.93 -0.51
C LEU A 168 -14.21 -15.20 -0.81
N HIS A 169 -14.14 -15.54 -2.07
CA HIS A 169 -13.09 -16.47 -2.52
C HIS A 169 -11.70 -15.90 -2.14
N PRO A 170 -10.72 -16.72 -1.71
CA PRO A 170 -9.40 -16.25 -1.27
C PRO A 170 -8.67 -15.35 -2.28
N MET A 171 -8.91 -15.53 -3.58
CA MET A 171 -8.37 -14.66 -4.64
C MET A 171 -8.98 -13.25 -4.56
N ALA A 172 -10.30 -13.12 -4.35
CA ALA A 172 -10.96 -11.82 -4.20
C ALA A 172 -10.47 -11.08 -2.96
N PHE A 173 -10.31 -11.81 -1.85
CA PHE A 173 -9.76 -11.25 -0.62
C PHE A 173 -8.30 -10.80 -0.80
N ALA A 174 -7.45 -11.58 -1.48
CA ALA A 174 -6.09 -11.19 -1.81
C ALA A 174 -6.03 -9.95 -2.71
N ALA A 175 -6.93 -9.84 -3.69
CA ALA A 175 -7.02 -8.67 -4.55
C ALA A 175 -7.46 -7.42 -3.76
N TRP A 176 -8.45 -7.55 -2.87
CA TRP A 176 -8.83 -6.48 -1.95
C TRP A 176 -7.67 -6.04 -1.05
N VAL A 177 -6.89 -6.98 -0.50
CA VAL A 177 -5.66 -6.67 0.24
C VAL A 177 -4.67 -5.92 -0.65
N GLY A 178 -4.51 -6.33 -1.91
CA GLY A 178 -3.68 -5.63 -2.89
C GLY A 178 -4.11 -4.19 -3.14
N LEU A 179 -5.44 -3.94 -3.23
CA LEU A 179 -5.97 -2.57 -3.31
C LEU A 179 -5.67 -1.77 -2.05
N LEU A 180 -5.80 -2.37 -0.87
CA LEU A 180 -5.52 -1.74 0.42
C LEU A 180 -4.03 -1.36 0.55
N VAL A 181 -3.12 -2.27 0.22
CA VAL A 181 -1.67 -2.01 0.21
C VAL A 181 -1.33 -0.89 -0.77
N THR A 182 -1.90 -0.93 -1.97
CA THR A 182 -1.70 0.13 -2.97
C THR A 182 -2.26 1.46 -2.50
N MET A 183 -3.44 1.47 -1.85
CA MET A 183 -4.03 2.68 -1.26
C MET A 183 -3.08 3.32 -0.25
N ILE A 184 -2.48 2.53 0.62
CA ILE A 184 -1.53 2.98 1.64
C ILE A 184 -0.28 3.56 0.97
N ASN A 185 0.30 2.85 0.01
CA ASN A 185 1.48 3.32 -0.72
C ASN A 185 1.22 4.60 -1.51
N LEU A 186 -0.01 4.83 -1.96
CA LEU A 186 -0.40 6.04 -2.67
C LEU A 186 -0.79 7.21 -1.76
N ILE A 187 -0.74 7.09 -0.43
CA ILE A 187 -0.89 8.26 0.45
C ILE A 187 0.19 9.29 0.10
N PRO A 188 -0.16 10.54 -0.21
CA PRO A 188 0.79 11.55 -0.70
C PRO A 188 1.65 12.15 0.41
N ILE A 189 2.28 11.30 1.23
CA ILE A 189 3.10 11.69 2.40
C ILE A 189 4.47 11.03 2.32
N GLY A 190 5.50 11.79 2.58
CA GLY A 190 6.85 11.29 2.81
C GLY A 190 7.44 10.57 1.61
N GLN A 191 7.99 9.39 1.85
CA GLN A 191 8.65 8.55 0.86
C GLN A 191 7.79 7.37 0.40
N LEU A 192 6.48 7.38 0.68
CA LEU A 192 5.54 6.47 0.05
C LEU A 192 5.45 6.78 -1.45
N ASP A 193 4.95 5.86 -2.25
CA ASP A 193 4.85 6.04 -3.71
C ASP A 193 4.04 7.28 -4.09
N GLY A 194 2.90 7.49 -3.43
CA GLY A 194 2.12 8.72 -3.55
C GLY A 194 2.88 9.96 -3.07
N GLY A 195 3.76 9.81 -2.07
CA GLY A 195 4.68 10.86 -1.62
C GLY A 195 5.70 11.23 -2.69
N HIS A 196 6.29 10.24 -3.37
CA HIS A 196 7.19 10.48 -4.51
C HIS A 196 6.48 11.22 -5.65
N VAL A 197 5.27 10.79 -6.03
CA VAL A 197 4.44 11.46 -7.05
C VAL A 197 4.08 12.89 -6.62
N ALA A 198 3.68 13.09 -5.36
CA ALA A 198 3.36 14.39 -4.81
C ALA A 198 4.60 15.31 -4.73
N ARG A 199 5.76 14.80 -4.29
CA ARG A 199 7.03 15.55 -4.25
C ARG A 199 7.45 16.00 -5.65
N ALA A 200 7.36 15.10 -6.62
CA ALA A 200 7.67 15.42 -8.00
C ALA A 200 6.76 16.53 -8.55
N TRP A 201 5.47 16.53 -8.21
CA TRP A 201 4.50 17.53 -8.69
C TRP A 201 4.60 18.85 -7.94
N LEU A 202 4.60 18.82 -6.61
CA LEU A 202 4.49 20.01 -5.76
C LEU A 202 5.84 20.68 -5.46
N GLY A 203 6.96 19.97 -5.70
CA GLY A 203 8.28 20.44 -5.31
C GLY A 203 8.37 20.62 -3.79
N ASP A 204 8.99 21.69 -3.33
CA ASP A 204 9.20 21.96 -1.89
C ASP A 204 7.90 22.16 -1.10
N ARG A 205 6.81 22.51 -1.77
CA ARG A 205 5.48 22.57 -1.13
C ARG A 205 5.03 21.22 -0.57
N HIS A 206 5.56 20.12 -1.09
CA HIS A 206 5.28 18.78 -0.59
C HIS A 206 5.57 18.63 0.91
N GLU A 207 6.63 19.26 1.43
CA GLU A 207 6.98 19.19 2.84
C GLU A 207 5.84 19.72 3.74
N VAL A 208 5.26 20.86 3.38
CA VAL A 208 4.13 21.46 4.10
C VAL A 208 2.87 20.61 3.96
N TRP A 209 2.60 20.07 2.76
CA TRP A 209 1.44 19.21 2.53
C TRP A 209 1.57 17.88 3.26
N SER A 210 2.75 17.26 3.25
CA SER A 210 3.01 16.04 4.01
C SER A 210 2.78 16.24 5.51
N ALA A 211 3.24 17.36 6.08
CA ALA A 211 2.99 17.67 7.48
C ALA A 211 1.49 17.79 7.81
N ARG A 212 0.73 18.49 6.96
CA ARG A 212 -0.72 18.64 7.14
C ARG A 212 -1.48 17.33 7.01
N LEU A 213 -1.15 16.53 5.99
CA LEU A 213 -1.78 15.22 5.75
C LEU A 213 -1.40 14.22 6.83
N HIS A 214 -0.17 14.28 7.34
CA HIS A 214 0.24 13.45 8.47
C HIS A 214 -0.62 13.73 9.72
N LEU A 215 -0.89 15.01 10.02
CA LEU A 215 -1.80 15.38 11.11
C LEU A 215 -3.26 15.00 10.82
N ALA A 216 -3.65 14.87 9.56
CA ALA A 216 -4.99 14.40 9.20
C ALA A 216 -5.21 12.91 9.50
N LEU A 217 -4.17 12.07 9.53
CA LEU A 217 -4.33 10.63 9.79
C LEU A 217 -4.98 10.33 11.15
N PRO A 218 -4.48 10.84 12.30
CA PRO A 218 -5.16 10.62 13.57
C PRO A 218 -6.54 11.28 13.63
N VAL A 219 -6.78 12.39 12.91
CA VAL A 219 -8.10 13.01 12.80
C VAL A 219 -9.07 12.08 12.08
N ILE A 220 -8.65 11.45 10.96
CA ILE A 220 -9.44 10.42 10.26
C ILE A 220 -9.75 9.26 11.21
N GLY A 221 -8.76 8.76 11.96
CA GLY A 221 -8.97 7.75 12.99
C GLY A 221 -10.03 8.16 14.01
N GLY A 222 -9.97 9.39 14.53
CA GLY A 222 -10.97 9.94 15.45
C GLY A 222 -12.37 10.04 14.84
N ILE A 223 -12.49 10.44 13.57
CA ILE A 223 -13.76 10.46 12.84
C ILE A 223 -14.32 9.04 12.68
N VAL A 224 -13.47 8.05 12.36
CA VAL A 224 -13.86 6.63 12.25
C VAL A 224 -14.39 6.14 13.60
N VAL A 225 -13.67 6.42 14.71
CA VAL A 225 -14.15 6.08 16.07
C VAL A 225 -15.52 6.70 16.32
N GLY A 226 -15.67 8.00 16.15
CA GLY A 226 -16.95 8.69 16.40
C GLY A 226 -18.10 8.15 15.56
N ALA A 227 -17.89 7.97 14.26
CA ALA A 227 -18.93 7.47 13.35
C ALA A 227 -19.34 6.03 13.70
N LEU A 228 -18.39 5.14 13.92
CA LEU A 228 -18.68 3.74 14.26
C LEU A 228 -19.29 3.60 15.65
N THR A 229 -18.89 4.42 16.64
CA THR A 229 -19.53 4.46 17.96
C THR A 229 -21.01 4.82 17.84
N LEU A 230 -21.35 5.83 17.04
CA LEU A 230 -22.74 6.23 16.81
C LEU A 230 -23.53 5.13 16.11
N ILE A 231 -22.97 4.50 15.08
CA ILE A 231 -23.61 3.40 14.35
C ILE A 231 -23.85 2.19 15.28
N ALA A 232 -22.83 1.77 16.03
CA ALA A 232 -22.92 0.64 16.92
C ALA A 232 -23.91 0.88 18.07
N HIS A 233 -23.95 2.09 18.63
CA HIS A 233 -24.94 2.47 19.61
C HIS A 233 -26.37 2.46 19.02
N ALA A 234 -26.57 2.99 17.83
CA ALA A 234 -27.85 2.94 17.13
C ALA A 234 -28.30 1.51 16.80
N SER A 235 -27.36 0.57 16.69
CA SER A 235 -27.62 -0.87 16.51
C SER A 235 -27.91 -1.62 17.82
N GLY A 236 -27.93 -0.92 18.97
CA GLY A 236 -28.33 -1.46 20.26
C GLY A 236 -27.21 -1.72 21.26
N LEU A 237 -25.94 -1.44 20.92
CA LEU A 237 -24.84 -1.55 21.89
C LEU A 237 -24.87 -0.42 22.93
N GLY A 238 -24.46 -0.73 24.16
CA GLY A 238 -24.17 0.30 25.16
C GLY A 238 -23.08 1.26 24.71
N TRP A 239 -23.06 2.51 25.17
CA TRP A 239 -22.06 3.51 24.76
C TRP A 239 -20.61 3.04 24.96
N GLY A 240 -20.31 2.35 26.08
CA GLY A 240 -18.98 1.81 26.36
C GLY A 240 -18.57 0.74 25.37
N ASP A 241 -19.44 -0.22 25.10
CA ASP A 241 -19.18 -1.31 24.16
C ASP A 241 -19.08 -0.80 22.73
N ALA A 242 -19.93 0.14 22.34
CA ALA A 242 -19.89 0.80 21.04
C ALA A 242 -18.57 1.56 20.82
N PHE A 243 -18.05 2.24 21.84
CA PHE A 243 -16.75 2.90 21.79
C PHE A 243 -15.61 1.90 21.64
N VAL A 244 -15.58 0.84 22.45
CA VAL A 244 -14.55 -0.22 22.38
C VAL A 244 -14.58 -0.90 21.00
N TYR A 245 -15.77 -1.22 20.48
CA TYR A 245 -15.94 -1.76 19.11
C TYR A 245 -15.29 -0.90 18.04
N SER A 246 -15.38 0.43 18.16
CA SER A 246 -14.91 1.37 17.14
C SER A 246 -13.40 1.64 17.18
N LEU A 247 -12.70 1.23 18.23
CA LEU A 247 -11.25 1.46 18.35
C LEU A 247 -10.44 0.63 17.36
N GLN A 248 -10.75 -0.66 17.19
CA GLN A 248 -10.00 -1.55 16.30
C GLN A 248 -9.98 -1.07 14.84
N PRO A 249 -11.12 -0.69 14.21
CA PRO A 249 -11.13 -0.17 12.85
C PRO A 249 -10.35 1.14 12.63
N ALA A 250 -10.12 1.90 13.69
CA ALA A 250 -9.37 3.15 13.63
C ALA A 250 -7.85 2.98 13.83
N LEU A 251 -7.41 1.86 14.42
CA LEU A 251 -6.00 1.59 14.70
C LEU A 251 -5.07 1.76 13.48
N PRO A 252 -5.42 1.35 12.25
CA PRO A 252 -4.56 1.54 11.10
C PRO A 252 -4.14 3.00 10.88
N TRP A 253 -5.02 3.97 11.10
CA TRP A 253 -4.71 5.38 10.91
C TRP A 253 -3.68 5.90 11.93
N LEU A 254 -3.78 5.46 13.18
CA LEU A 254 -2.80 5.81 14.23
C LEU A 254 -1.46 5.11 13.98
N LEU A 255 -1.50 3.83 13.59
CA LEU A 255 -0.29 3.06 13.27
C LEU A 255 0.49 3.73 12.12
N TRP A 256 -0.20 4.13 11.06
CA TRP A 256 0.43 4.83 9.93
C TRP A 256 0.97 6.20 10.33
N ALA A 257 0.26 6.95 11.18
CA ALA A 257 0.77 8.20 11.69
C ALA A 257 2.08 8.01 12.49
N VAL A 258 2.13 6.99 13.36
CA VAL A 258 3.34 6.67 14.13
C VAL A 258 4.46 6.19 13.21
N LEU A 259 4.18 5.29 12.26
CA LEU A 259 5.18 4.75 11.34
C LEU A 259 5.82 5.86 10.50
N LEU A 260 5.03 6.75 9.91
CA LEU A 260 5.52 7.89 9.13
C LEU A 260 6.34 8.86 9.99
N LEU A 261 5.96 9.06 11.26
CA LEU A 261 6.74 9.85 12.20
C LEU A 261 8.10 9.22 12.49
N VAL A 262 8.13 7.90 12.68
CA VAL A 262 9.37 7.15 12.89
C VAL A 262 10.26 7.23 11.65
N MET A 263 9.72 6.98 10.46
CA MET A 263 10.47 7.09 9.21
C MET A 263 11.07 8.48 9.02
N ARG A 264 10.30 9.54 9.28
CA ARG A 264 10.79 10.92 9.23
C ARG A 264 11.94 11.17 10.22
N ARG A 265 11.86 10.64 11.46
CA ARG A 265 12.90 10.82 12.48
C ARG A 265 14.15 9.98 12.23
N MET A 266 14.02 8.85 11.55
CA MET A 266 15.17 8.02 11.15
C MET A 266 15.97 8.63 9.98
N GLY A 267 15.34 9.52 9.21
CA GLY A 267 15.99 10.34 8.18
C GLY A 267 16.57 11.63 8.76
N ASP A 268 16.67 12.65 7.93
CA ASP A 268 17.17 13.99 8.27
C ASP A 268 16.12 14.91 8.93
N GLY A 269 14.95 14.37 9.27
CA GLY A 269 13.79 15.10 9.80
C GLY A 269 12.89 15.72 8.74
N SER A 270 13.25 15.65 7.46
CA SER A 270 12.36 16.00 6.34
C SER A 270 11.41 14.84 5.99
N TYR A 271 10.32 15.14 5.29
CA TYR A 271 9.44 14.09 4.76
C TYR A 271 10.03 13.41 3.51
N HIS A 272 10.81 14.15 2.72
CA HIS A 272 11.38 13.63 1.48
C HIS A 272 12.75 14.27 1.20
N PRO A 273 13.74 13.50 0.70
CA PRO A 273 15.02 14.04 0.26
C PRO A 273 14.85 15.18 -0.75
N PRO A 274 15.83 16.09 -0.87
CA PRO A 274 15.83 17.13 -1.87
C PRO A 274 15.72 16.58 -3.29
N VAL A 275 14.98 17.26 -4.14
CA VAL A 275 14.79 16.92 -5.57
C VAL A 275 15.00 18.18 -6.38
N GLY A 276 15.63 18.09 -7.53
CA GLY A 276 15.91 19.23 -8.40
C GLY A 276 14.65 20.00 -8.83
N ASP A 277 14.85 21.24 -9.27
CA ASP A 277 13.76 22.19 -9.55
C ASP A 277 13.16 22.07 -10.96
N VAL A 278 13.67 21.17 -11.80
CA VAL A 278 13.15 21.00 -13.16
C VAL A 278 11.67 20.60 -13.13
N PRO A 279 10.76 21.38 -13.73
CA PRO A 279 9.34 21.08 -13.70
C PRO A 279 9.02 19.78 -14.43
N ILE A 280 8.02 19.06 -13.92
CA ILE A 280 7.52 17.86 -14.59
C ILE A 280 6.80 18.22 -15.90
N THR A 281 6.90 17.34 -16.91
CA THR A 281 6.26 17.51 -18.21
C THR A 281 4.73 17.45 -18.11
N ALA A 282 4.02 17.97 -19.13
CA ALA A 282 2.55 17.93 -19.19
C ALA A 282 2.01 16.48 -19.18
N GLY A 283 2.71 15.53 -19.82
CA GLY A 283 2.35 14.11 -19.77
C GLY A 283 2.40 13.55 -18.36
N ARG A 284 3.45 13.87 -17.62
CA ARG A 284 3.64 13.43 -16.23
C ARG A 284 2.65 14.10 -15.25
N LYS A 285 2.22 15.34 -15.52
CA LYS A 285 1.12 15.94 -14.76
C LYS A 285 -0.17 15.14 -14.91
N ARG A 286 -0.51 14.67 -16.14
CA ARG A 286 -1.67 13.80 -16.39
C ARG A 286 -1.52 12.46 -15.65
N LEU A 287 -0.31 11.88 -15.66
CA LEU A 287 -0.02 10.64 -14.94
C LEU A 287 -0.21 10.83 -13.43
N ALA A 288 0.27 11.92 -12.84
CA ALA A 288 0.04 12.23 -11.43
C ALA A 288 -1.45 12.36 -11.09
N ILE A 289 -2.22 13.06 -11.95
CA ILE A 289 -3.69 13.16 -11.79
C ILE A 289 -4.32 11.77 -11.82
N LEU A 290 -3.96 10.93 -12.80
CA LEU A 290 -4.46 9.55 -12.89
C LEU A 290 -4.18 8.77 -11.60
N VAL A 291 -2.95 8.82 -11.10
CA VAL A 291 -2.55 8.14 -9.86
C VAL A 291 -3.41 8.59 -8.68
N PHE A 292 -3.64 9.90 -8.51
CA PHE A 292 -4.47 10.40 -7.41
C PHE A 292 -5.96 10.12 -7.60
N VAL A 293 -6.47 10.08 -8.83
CA VAL A 293 -7.84 9.61 -9.11
C VAL A 293 -7.98 8.14 -8.73
N LEU A 294 -7.03 7.28 -9.11
CA LEU A 294 -7.02 5.88 -8.72
C LEU A 294 -6.94 5.72 -7.20
N TRP A 295 -6.11 6.52 -6.53
CA TRP A 295 -6.05 6.53 -5.06
C TRP A 295 -7.41 6.84 -4.42
N VAL A 296 -8.13 7.86 -4.91
CA VAL A 296 -9.49 8.18 -4.42
C VAL A 296 -10.45 7.01 -4.66
N LEU A 297 -10.37 6.34 -5.81
CA LEU A 297 -11.24 5.21 -6.15
C LEU A 297 -11.00 3.98 -5.25
N ILE A 298 -9.75 3.75 -4.82
CA ILE A 298 -9.40 2.63 -3.94
C ILE A 298 -9.36 3.02 -2.45
N PHE A 299 -9.62 4.28 -2.10
CA PHE A 299 -9.57 4.76 -0.72
C PHE A 299 -10.61 4.06 0.15
N THR A 300 -10.14 3.39 1.19
CA THR A 300 -10.95 2.59 2.11
C THR A 300 -10.80 3.18 3.52
N PRO A 301 -11.72 4.04 3.98
CA PRO A 301 -11.58 4.76 5.25
C PRO A 301 -11.65 3.84 6.49
N VAL A 302 -12.37 2.73 6.37
CA VAL A 302 -12.50 1.69 7.40
C VAL A 302 -12.04 0.38 6.77
N PRO A 303 -10.73 0.02 6.85
CA PRO A 303 -10.23 -1.15 6.15
C PRO A 303 -10.89 -2.46 6.57
N MET A 304 -11.09 -2.66 7.87
CA MET A 304 -11.76 -3.84 8.39
C MET A 304 -12.49 -3.49 9.68
N ARG A 305 -13.63 -4.09 9.90
CA ARG A 305 -14.42 -3.92 11.12
C ARG A 305 -15.00 -5.25 11.58
N PRO A 306 -15.20 -5.46 12.88
CA PRO A 306 -16.05 -6.56 13.36
C PRO A 306 -17.48 -6.42 12.83
N THR A 307 -18.22 -7.53 12.72
CA THR A 307 -19.65 -7.49 12.44
C THR A 307 -20.40 -7.09 13.72
N LEU A 308 -21.55 -6.42 13.56
CA LEU A 308 -22.45 -6.04 14.64
C LEU A 308 -23.59 -7.04 14.78
#